data_a10fd70cf9d8d8fd02731188da9871bf
#
_entry.id   a10fd70cf9d8d8fd02731188da9871bf
#
_cell.length_a   1.000
_cell.length_b   1.000
_cell.length_c   1.000
_cell.angle_alpha   90.00
_cell.angle_beta   90.00
_cell.angle_gamma   90.00
#
_symmetry.space_group_name_H-M   'P 1'
#
loop_
_entity.id
_entity.type
_entity.pdbx_description
1 polymer ?
#
loop_
_entity_poly.entity_id
_entity_poly.type
_entity_poly.pdbx_seq_one_letter_code
_entity_poly.pdbx_strand_id
1 'polypeptide(L)'
;MPFFPIIKLKFESVVGNILTLEYIFVAKISMSDRVRVRFAPSPTGGLHLGGVRTALFNYLFAKQQGGDFILRVEDTDQTRFVSGAEEYIIECLKWCGITPDEGPGFGGEYGPYHQSERKPLYRQYAEQLVNNGFAYYAFDTPAELEEKREELSNFQYGHAHRKEMTNSISLSQTEVAELLAKDTPHVIRLKVPQDETISFDDLIRGEVSFETSLIDDKVLLKADGMPTYHLAVVVDDYLMKISHAFRGEEWLPSAPVHLLLWKYLGWEDSMPQWAHLPLILKPDGHGKLSKRDGARLGFPVYAMNWKDAKTNELTQGFREIGFLPEAFVNLLAMLGWNDGTDQELFSLKELIEKFSLERINKSGAKFDFEKARWYNAEWIKRISKEELNQQVLEVFKAKGIQVADKNQLAQIIDLVKDRCTLLTDFIAQAGYFFHTPEEYDLGSVKPKWTNEKESFFIAYGAILNVITDYSAPSLEVSFKALAEEKGLKVGDVMLPFRIMLVGGKFGPAVFEISSLLGKDETINRIQNGLNLLKH
;
A
#
# COMPACT_ATOMS: atom_id res chain seq x y z
N MET A 1 -17.59 -16.90 -35.10
CA MET A 1 -18.62 -15.83 -35.16
C MET A 1 -19.41 -15.90 -33.86
N PRO A 2 -19.23 -14.98 -32.93
CA PRO A 2 -20.10 -14.90 -31.74
C PRO A 2 -21.27 -13.96 -32.03
N PHE A 3 -22.46 -14.41 -31.62
CA PHE A 3 -23.72 -13.69 -31.72
C PHE A 3 -23.77 -12.51 -30.74
N PHE A 4 -24.12 -11.35 -31.24
CA PHE A 4 -24.42 -10.17 -30.45
C PHE A 4 -25.91 -10.06 -30.16
N PRO A 5 -26.34 -9.71 -28.92
CA PRO A 5 -27.74 -9.39 -28.67
C PRO A 5 -28.08 -7.98 -29.14
N ILE A 6 -29.02 -7.86 -30.05
CA ILE A 6 -29.63 -6.58 -30.45
C ILE A 6 -30.70 -6.24 -29.42
N ILE A 7 -30.47 -5.24 -28.57
CA ILE A 7 -31.52 -4.68 -27.71
C ILE A 7 -32.30 -3.65 -28.54
N LYS A 8 -33.52 -4.00 -28.94
CA LYS A 8 -34.47 -3.06 -29.53
C LYS A 8 -35.29 -2.41 -28.40
N LEU A 9 -35.04 -1.15 -28.11
CA LEU A 9 -35.97 -0.33 -27.32
C LEU A 9 -37.02 0.28 -28.25
N LYS A 10 -38.28 -0.12 -28.10
CA LYS A 10 -39.42 0.48 -28.76
C LYS A 10 -40.04 1.52 -27.84
N PHE A 11 -40.03 2.77 -28.25
CA PHE A 11 -40.86 3.79 -27.65
C PHE A 11 -42.03 4.09 -28.60
N GLU A 12 -43.27 3.81 -28.17
CA GLU A 12 -44.46 4.30 -28.84
C GLU A 12 -44.93 5.58 -28.14
N SER A 13 -44.99 6.70 -28.87
CA SER A 13 -45.85 7.80 -28.50
C SER A 13 -46.64 8.26 -29.73
N VAL A 14 -47.94 8.20 -29.63
CA VAL A 14 -48.91 8.68 -30.62
C VAL A 14 -49.16 10.14 -30.32
N VAL A 15 -48.88 11.04 -31.27
CA VAL A 15 -49.69 12.26 -31.55
C VAL A 15 -49.24 12.86 -32.90
N GLY A 16 -50.18 12.92 -33.88
CA GLY A 16 -50.28 13.94 -34.91
C GLY A 16 -49.23 13.98 -36.01
N ASN A 17 -49.64 13.74 -37.26
CA ASN A 17 -48.98 13.93 -38.54
C ASN A 17 -47.85 15.00 -38.57
N ILE A 18 -46.61 14.60 -38.34
CA ILE A 18 -45.41 15.27 -38.84
C ILE A 18 -44.36 14.17 -39.06
N LEU A 19 -43.84 14.05 -40.28
CA LEU A 19 -42.67 13.21 -40.60
C LEU A 19 -41.46 13.73 -39.81
N THR A 20 -41.15 13.10 -38.68
CA THR A 20 -39.90 13.31 -37.96
C THR A 20 -38.92 12.24 -38.41
N LEU A 21 -37.82 12.68 -39.03
CA LEU A 21 -36.62 11.87 -39.28
C LEU A 21 -36.11 11.35 -37.93
N GLU A 22 -36.33 10.05 -37.66
CA GLU A 22 -35.64 9.39 -36.53
C GLU A 22 -34.16 9.28 -36.85
N TYR A 23 -33.36 10.08 -36.18
CA TYR A 23 -31.93 9.82 -36.08
C TYR A 23 -31.75 8.62 -35.17
N ILE A 24 -31.51 7.45 -35.77
CA ILE A 24 -31.01 6.30 -35.03
C ILE A 24 -29.56 6.65 -34.64
N PHE A 25 -29.40 7.08 -33.41
CA PHE A 25 -28.08 7.09 -32.77
C PHE A 25 -27.63 5.63 -32.59
N VAL A 26 -27.00 5.07 -33.60
CA VAL A 26 -26.18 3.85 -33.42
C VAL A 26 -25.00 4.28 -32.63
N ALA A 27 -25.04 4.12 -31.30
CA ALA A 27 -23.86 4.17 -30.49
C ALA A 27 -22.89 3.12 -31.08
N LYS A 28 -21.86 3.59 -31.75
CA LYS A 28 -20.79 2.78 -32.26
C LYS A 28 -20.05 2.27 -31.01
N ILE A 29 -20.48 1.12 -30.48
CA ILE A 29 -19.73 0.43 -29.44
C ILE A 29 -18.40 0.05 -30.10
N SER A 30 -17.41 0.85 -29.84
CA SER A 30 -16.03 0.58 -30.23
C SER A 30 -15.59 -0.70 -29.49
N MET A 31 -14.90 -1.61 -30.19
CA MET A 31 -14.33 -2.84 -29.60
C MET A 31 -13.22 -2.58 -28.56
N SER A 32 -13.18 -1.41 -27.92
CA SER A 32 -12.20 -1.00 -26.91
C SER A 32 -12.82 -0.64 -25.55
N ASP A 33 -14.03 -1.11 -25.24
CA ASP A 33 -14.74 -0.69 -24.02
C ASP A 33 -14.33 -1.45 -22.74
N ARG A 34 -13.29 -2.29 -22.82
CA ARG A 34 -12.75 -2.93 -21.63
C ARG A 34 -11.92 -1.93 -20.83
N VAL A 35 -12.29 -1.72 -19.57
CA VAL A 35 -11.53 -0.87 -18.66
C VAL A 35 -10.13 -1.44 -18.48
N ARG A 36 -9.11 -0.63 -18.73
CA ARG A 36 -7.71 -0.98 -18.55
C ARG A 36 -7.03 0.13 -17.75
N VAL A 37 -6.50 -0.24 -16.60
CA VAL A 37 -5.78 0.66 -15.70
C VAL A 37 -4.36 0.15 -15.48
N ARG A 38 -3.49 1.01 -14.98
CA ARG A 38 -2.12 0.60 -14.67
C ARG A 38 -1.63 1.17 -13.34
N PHE A 39 -0.93 0.35 -12.58
CA PHE A 39 0.02 0.79 -11.58
C PHE A 39 1.41 0.80 -12.20
N ALA A 40 2.08 1.95 -12.16
CA ALA A 40 3.31 2.18 -12.90
C ALA A 40 4.43 2.71 -11.96
N PRO A 41 4.93 1.85 -11.05
CA PRO A 41 5.97 2.27 -10.11
C PRO A 41 7.35 2.31 -10.76
N SER A 42 8.18 3.26 -10.30
CA SER A 42 9.63 3.23 -10.56
C SER A 42 10.32 2.37 -9.49
N PRO A 43 11.21 1.43 -9.87
CA PRO A 43 11.91 0.54 -8.93
C PRO A 43 13.08 1.26 -8.24
N THR A 44 12.80 2.31 -7.48
CA THR A 44 13.78 3.19 -6.84
C THR A 44 13.85 3.00 -5.32
N GLY A 45 13.25 1.94 -4.80
CA GLY A 45 13.23 1.59 -3.38
C GLY A 45 11.90 1.03 -2.91
N GLY A 46 11.75 0.89 -1.60
CA GLY A 46 10.55 0.32 -0.97
C GLY A 46 9.25 1.04 -1.35
N LEU A 47 8.17 0.28 -1.46
CA LEU A 47 6.85 0.79 -1.84
C LEU A 47 6.16 1.41 -0.61
N HIS A 48 6.02 2.74 -0.64
CA HIS A 48 5.32 3.51 0.38
C HIS A 48 3.81 3.23 0.37
N LEU A 49 3.17 3.31 1.53
CA LEU A 49 1.71 3.06 1.66
C LEU A 49 0.85 3.88 0.66
N GLY A 50 1.28 5.08 0.27
CA GLY A 50 0.62 5.86 -0.77
C GLY A 50 0.67 5.21 -2.16
N GLY A 51 1.78 4.55 -2.49
CA GLY A 51 1.90 3.75 -3.73
C GLY A 51 0.99 2.53 -3.69
N VAL A 52 0.93 1.82 -2.56
CA VAL A 52 0.02 0.67 -2.40
C VAL A 52 -1.44 1.12 -2.51
N ARG A 53 -1.82 2.27 -1.93
CA ARG A 53 -3.18 2.82 -2.07
C ARG A 53 -3.51 3.15 -3.54
N THR A 54 -2.55 3.73 -4.27
CA THR A 54 -2.74 3.98 -5.71
C THR A 54 -2.96 2.69 -6.47
N ALA A 55 -2.16 1.64 -6.21
CA ALA A 55 -2.36 0.33 -6.79
C ALA A 55 -3.73 -0.26 -6.43
N LEU A 56 -4.13 -0.17 -5.15
CA LEU A 56 -5.42 -0.65 -4.67
C LEU A 56 -6.60 0.02 -5.40
N PHE A 57 -6.60 1.35 -5.52
CA PHE A 57 -7.71 2.06 -6.17
C PHE A 57 -7.81 1.74 -7.67
N ASN A 58 -6.66 1.60 -8.37
CA ASN A 58 -6.63 1.07 -9.73
C ASN A 58 -7.25 -0.34 -9.79
N TYR A 59 -6.82 -1.22 -8.89
CA TYR A 59 -7.29 -2.60 -8.84
C TYR A 59 -8.79 -2.70 -8.56
N LEU A 60 -9.29 -1.97 -7.54
CA LEU A 60 -10.70 -1.96 -7.17
C LEU A 60 -11.57 -1.50 -8.35
N PHE A 61 -11.18 -0.41 -9.00
CA PHE A 61 -11.90 0.11 -10.16
C PHE A 61 -11.89 -0.88 -11.33
N ALA A 62 -10.72 -1.42 -11.69
CA ALA A 62 -10.63 -2.40 -12.77
C ALA A 62 -11.50 -3.63 -12.50
N LYS A 63 -11.39 -4.22 -11.31
CA LYS A 63 -12.14 -5.44 -10.98
C LYS A 63 -13.64 -5.22 -10.89
N GLN A 64 -14.08 -4.07 -10.39
CA GLN A 64 -15.49 -3.69 -10.39
C GLN A 64 -16.06 -3.59 -11.81
N GLN A 65 -15.29 -3.03 -12.74
CA GLN A 65 -15.69 -2.85 -14.13
C GLN A 65 -15.43 -4.09 -15.02
N GLY A 66 -14.95 -5.20 -14.44
CA GLY A 66 -14.57 -6.41 -15.21
C GLY A 66 -13.38 -6.17 -16.15
N GLY A 67 -12.55 -5.19 -15.84
CA GLY A 67 -11.39 -4.77 -16.61
C GLY A 67 -10.07 -5.40 -16.18
N ASP A 68 -8.97 -4.85 -16.71
CA ASP A 68 -7.61 -5.31 -16.49
C ASP A 68 -6.80 -4.33 -15.63
N PHE A 69 -6.07 -4.87 -14.67
CA PHE A 69 -5.09 -4.16 -13.87
C PHE A 69 -3.67 -4.54 -14.30
N ILE A 70 -2.93 -3.59 -14.86
CA ILE A 70 -1.61 -3.78 -15.45
C ILE A 70 -0.54 -3.27 -14.48
N LEU A 71 0.53 -4.06 -14.29
CA LEU A 71 1.76 -3.61 -13.66
C LEU A 71 2.76 -3.23 -14.74
N ARG A 72 3.20 -1.96 -14.77
CA ARG A 72 4.25 -1.47 -15.67
C ARG A 72 5.41 -0.91 -14.86
N VAL A 73 6.62 -1.39 -15.10
CA VAL A 73 7.82 -0.91 -14.40
C VAL A 73 8.42 0.28 -15.13
N GLU A 74 8.44 1.43 -14.48
CA GLU A 74 8.99 2.69 -15.03
C GLU A 74 10.45 2.86 -14.59
N ASP A 75 11.34 2.15 -15.28
CA ASP A 75 12.79 2.07 -15.03
C ASP A 75 13.63 2.91 -16.01
N THR A 76 13.08 3.97 -16.56
CA THR A 76 13.77 4.89 -17.50
C THR A 76 14.93 5.64 -16.87
N ASP A 77 14.98 5.75 -15.54
CA ASP A 77 16.07 6.37 -14.80
C ASP A 77 16.93 5.27 -14.14
N GLN A 78 17.88 4.75 -14.91
CA GLN A 78 18.79 3.70 -14.48
C GLN A 78 19.74 4.13 -13.34
N THR A 79 19.93 5.44 -13.13
CA THR A 79 20.79 5.94 -12.05
C THR A 79 20.13 5.80 -10.68
N ARG A 80 18.80 5.75 -10.64
CA ARG A 80 18.00 5.55 -9.43
C ARG A 80 17.49 4.13 -9.25
N PHE A 81 17.81 3.24 -10.17
CA PHE A 81 17.43 1.83 -10.05
C PHE A 81 18.01 1.20 -8.77
N VAL A 82 17.18 0.44 -8.06
CA VAL A 82 17.58 -0.30 -6.86
C VAL A 82 17.25 -1.77 -7.03
N SER A 83 18.27 -2.61 -7.00
CA SER A 83 18.10 -4.07 -7.11
C SER A 83 17.17 -4.60 -6.01
N GLY A 84 16.27 -5.51 -6.36
CA GLY A 84 15.27 -6.09 -5.45
C GLY A 84 14.03 -5.21 -5.20
N ALA A 85 13.98 -3.99 -5.77
CA ALA A 85 12.81 -3.11 -5.58
C ALA A 85 11.58 -3.59 -6.37
N GLU A 86 11.78 -4.20 -7.53
CA GLU A 86 10.69 -4.76 -8.33
C GLU A 86 10.07 -5.97 -7.64
N GLU A 87 10.91 -6.91 -7.21
CA GLU A 87 10.46 -8.11 -6.48
C GLU A 87 9.71 -7.71 -5.20
N TYR A 88 10.23 -6.70 -4.50
CA TYR A 88 9.57 -6.13 -3.32
C TYR A 88 8.18 -5.56 -3.66
N ILE A 89 8.04 -4.81 -4.77
CA ILE A 89 6.75 -4.26 -5.22
C ILE A 89 5.76 -5.39 -5.49
N ILE A 90 6.18 -6.42 -6.23
CA ILE A 90 5.34 -7.57 -6.56
C ILE A 90 4.91 -8.32 -5.30
N GLU A 91 5.83 -8.52 -4.35
CA GLU A 91 5.53 -9.18 -3.07
C GLU A 91 4.56 -8.35 -2.21
N CYS A 92 4.72 -7.02 -2.17
CA CYS A 92 3.77 -6.13 -1.50
C CYS A 92 2.36 -6.23 -2.07
N LEU A 93 2.23 -6.21 -3.40
CA LEU A 93 0.94 -6.36 -4.06
C LEU A 93 0.33 -7.73 -3.75
N LYS A 94 1.13 -8.80 -3.82
CA LYS A 94 0.70 -10.16 -3.49
C LYS A 94 0.22 -10.28 -2.03
N TRP A 95 0.95 -9.68 -1.09
CA TRP A 95 0.54 -9.66 0.32
C TRP A 95 -0.79 -8.96 0.52
N CYS A 96 -1.06 -7.89 -0.23
CA CYS A 96 -2.33 -7.17 -0.20
C CYS A 96 -3.47 -7.86 -0.99
N GLY A 97 -3.23 -9.03 -1.61
CA GLY A 97 -4.22 -9.70 -2.48
C GLY A 97 -4.46 -8.98 -3.81
N ILE A 98 -3.59 -8.06 -4.20
CA ILE A 98 -3.67 -7.29 -5.45
C ILE A 98 -2.84 -8.01 -6.51
N THR A 99 -3.49 -8.75 -7.41
CA THR A 99 -2.80 -9.50 -8.47
C THR A 99 -2.97 -8.80 -9.80
N PRO A 100 -1.88 -8.39 -10.49
CA PRO A 100 -1.95 -7.87 -11.84
C PRO A 100 -2.48 -8.93 -12.83
N ASP A 101 -3.26 -8.47 -13.81
CA ASP A 101 -3.67 -9.31 -14.95
C ASP A 101 -2.58 -9.38 -16.01
N GLU A 102 -1.79 -8.31 -16.15
CA GLU A 102 -0.66 -8.20 -17.07
C GLU A 102 0.52 -7.51 -16.37
N GLY A 103 1.73 -7.84 -16.80
CA GLY A 103 2.95 -7.20 -16.27
C GLY A 103 4.14 -8.14 -16.23
N PRO A 104 5.29 -7.70 -15.67
CA PRO A 104 6.46 -8.56 -15.50
C PRO A 104 6.11 -9.79 -14.65
N GLY A 105 6.35 -10.97 -15.21
CA GLY A 105 6.02 -12.25 -14.57
C GLY A 105 4.54 -12.67 -14.65
N PHE A 106 3.64 -11.79 -15.12
CA PHE A 106 2.20 -12.08 -15.30
C PHE A 106 1.80 -12.31 -16.75
N GLY A 107 2.66 -11.96 -17.71
CA GLY A 107 2.36 -12.05 -19.15
C GLY A 107 1.50 -10.89 -19.63
N GLY A 108 0.81 -11.07 -20.76
CA GLY A 108 -0.06 -10.10 -21.40
C GLY A 108 0.32 -9.81 -22.85
N GLU A 109 -0.56 -9.16 -23.61
CA GLU A 109 -0.41 -8.95 -25.06
C GLU A 109 0.39 -7.69 -25.42
N TYR A 110 0.59 -6.75 -24.46
CA TYR A 110 1.16 -5.43 -24.72
C TYR A 110 2.59 -5.27 -24.20
N GLY A 111 3.26 -6.39 -23.86
CA GLY A 111 4.65 -6.36 -23.41
C GLY A 111 5.64 -5.86 -24.47
N PRO A 112 6.89 -5.62 -24.06
CA PRO A 112 7.42 -5.76 -22.71
C PRO A 112 6.86 -4.69 -21.75
N TYR A 113 6.83 -5.02 -20.44
CA TYR A 113 6.26 -4.15 -19.40
C TYR A 113 7.32 -3.38 -18.60
N HIS A 114 8.60 -3.52 -18.95
CA HIS A 114 9.69 -2.64 -18.50
C HIS A 114 9.92 -1.55 -19.55
N GLN A 115 9.94 -0.30 -19.12
CA GLN A 115 10.13 0.83 -20.03
C GLN A 115 11.52 0.83 -20.68
N SER A 116 12.55 0.38 -19.97
CA SER A 116 13.91 0.24 -20.51
C SER A 116 13.99 -0.67 -21.73
N GLU A 117 13.13 -1.68 -21.84
CA GLU A 117 13.08 -2.62 -22.96
C GLU A 117 12.34 -2.05 -24.18
N ARG A 118 11.68 -0.91 -24.06
CA ARG A 118 10.86 -0.25 -25.08
C ARG A 118 11.54 0.94 -25.76
N LYS A 119 12.81 1.17 -25.50
CA LYS A 119 13.61 2.32 -25.96
C LYS A 119 13.44 2.67 -27.47
N PRO A 120 13.42 1.70 -28.43
CA PRO A 120 13.22 2.02 -29.85
C PRO A 120 11.88 2.68 -30.16
N LEU A 121 10.81 2.33 -29.43
CA LEU A 121 9.49 2.93 -29.62
C LEU A 121 9.49 4.41 -29.25
N TYR A 122 10.12 4.76 -28.14
CA TYR A 122 10.14 6.16 -27.67
C TYR A 122 10.90 7.05 -28.64
N ARG A 123 12.01 6.56 -29.20
CA ARG A 123 12.76 7.31 -30.22
C ARG A 123 11.90 7.58 -31.45
N GLN A 124 11.19 6.57 -31.95
CA GLN A 124 10.28 6.71 -33.09
C GLN A 124 9.27 7.84 -32.89
N TYR A 125 8.61 7.88 -31.75
CA TYR A 125 7.60 8.91 -31.47
C TYR A 125 8.20 10.28 -31.16
N ALA A 126 9.37 10.36 -30.54
CA ALA A 126 10.09 11.60 -30.35
C ALA A 126 10.49 12.22 -31.70
N GLU A 127 11.01 11.43 -32.63
CA GLU A 127 11.36 11.84 -34.00
C GLU A 127 10.11 12.26 -34.81
N GLN A 128 9.00 11.54 -34.65
CA GLN A 128 7.71 11.92 -35.23
C GLN A 128 7.29 13.33 -34.78
N LEU A 129 7.42 13.64 -33.50
CA LEU A 129 7.10 14.95 -32.95
C LEU A 129 8.02 16.03 -33.54
N VAL A 130 9.32 15.76 -33.74
CA VAL A 130 10.25 16.67 -34.40
C VAL A 130 9.85 16.91 -35.86
N ASN A 131 9.58 15.84 -36.60
CA ASN A 131 9.19 15.93 -38.02
C ASN A 131 7.88 16.69 -38.21
N ASN A 132 6.96 16.63 -37.26
CA ASN A 132 5.70 17.37 -37.26
C ASN A 132 5.84 18.80 -36.72
N GLY A 133 7.03 19.25 -36.26
CA GLY A 133 7.29 20.57 -35.76
C GLY A 133 6.81 20.84 -34.31
N PHE A 134 6.44 19.78 -33.58
CA PHE A 134 5.98 19.83 -32.18
C PHE A 134 7.09 19.57 -31.16
N ALA A 135 8.25 19.14 -31.61
CA ALA A 135 9.46 18.99 -30.81
C ALA A 135 10.68 19.45 -31.60
N TYR A 136 11.83 19.52 -30.97
CA TYR A 136 13.06 20.00 -31.59
C TYR A 136 14.31 19.41 -30.92
N TYR A 137 15.41 19.31 -31.65
CA TYR A 137 16.72 18.92 -31.14
C TYR A 137 17.34 20.09 -30.37
N ALA A 138 17.88 19.82 -29.17
CA ALA A 138 18.62 20.79 -28.38
C ALA A 138 20.02 20.21 -28.02
N PHE A 139 21.05 21.01 -28.35
CA PHE A 139 22.46 20.61 -28.27
C PHE A 139 23.20 21.25 -27.10
N ASP A 140 22.50 22.06 -26.29
CA ASP A 140 23.07 22.71 -25.11
C ASP A 140 23.63 21.67 -24.13
N THR A 141 24.84 21.93 -23.68
CA THR A 141 25.51 21.09 -22.67
C THR A 141 24.96 21.38 -21.27
N PRO A 142 25.13 20.43 -20.30
CA PRO A 142 24.74 20.70 -18.91
C PRO A 142 25.42 21.93 -18.32
N ALA A 143 26.66 22.24 -18.72
CA ALA A 143 27.41 23.42 -18.25
C ALA A 143 26.77 24.73 -18.75
N GLU A 144 26.43 24.82 -20.04
CA GLU A 144 25.74 25.99 -20.62
C GLU A 144 24.36 26.19 -19.97
N LEU A 145 23.63 25.12 -19.68
CA LEU A 145 22.35 25.23 -19.00
C LEU A 145 22.49 25.70 -17.53
N GLU A 146 23.58 25.33 -16.84
CA GLU A 146 23.85 25.79 -15.48
C GLU A 146 24.27 27.28 -15.49
N GLU A 147 25.12 27.71 -16.43
CA GLU A 147 25.49 29.11 -16.61
C GLU A 147 24.23 29.98 -16.83
N LYS A 148 23.29 29.51 -17.66
CA LYS A 148 22.01 30.22 -17.87
C LYS A 148 21.14 30.32 -16.62
N ARG A 149 21.16 29.30 -15.77
CA ARG A 149 20.44 29.33 -14.48
C ARG A 149 21.08 30.28 -13.47
N GLU A 150 22.41 30.43 -13.50
CA GLU A 150 23.12 31.40 -12.69
C GLU A 150 22.90 32.86 -13.18
N GLU A 151 22.86 33.05 -14.49
CA GLU A 151 22.60 34.38 -15.09
C GLU A 151 21.16 34.87 -14.87
N LEU A 152 20.18 33.97 -14.96
CA LEU A 152 18.77 34.30 -14.96
C LEU A 152 18.07 33.63 -13.76
N SER A 153 17.72 34.42 -12.76
CA SER A 153 16.86 33.93 -11.68
C SER A 153 15.54 33.47 -12.28
N ASN A 154 15.20 32.18 -12.10
CA ASN A 154 14.03 31.52 -12.69
C ASN A 154 14.13 31.16 -14.18
N PHE A 155 15.33 30.87 -14.70
CA PHE A 155 15.50 30.37 -16.06
C PHE A 155 14.61 29.13 -16.30
N GLN A 156 13.78 29.24 -17.34
CA GLN A 156 12.99 28.14 -17.91
C GLN A 156 13.33 27.98 -19.38
N TYR A 157 13.73 26.77 -19.77
CA TYR A 157 13.96 26.47 -21.17
C TYR A 157 12.60 26.37 -21.89
N GLY A 158 12.10 27.46 -22.41
CA GLY A 158 10.78 27.57 -23.01
C GLY A 158 10.69 28.69 -24.03
N HIS A 159 9.49 29.14 -24.34
CA HIS A 159 9.23 30.13 -25.38
C HIS A 159 10.09 31.40 -25.25
N ALA A 160 10.32 31.89 -24.03
CA ALA A 160 11.07 33.14 -23.80
C ALA A 160 12.54 33.01 -24.20
N HIS A 161 13.18 31.86 -23.96
CA HIS A 161 14.63 31.71 -24.10
C HIS A 161 15.07 30.70 -25.17
N ARG A 162 14.17 29.86 -25.71
CA ARG A 162 14.56 28.79 -26.67
C ARG A 162 15.32 29.29 -27.89
N LYS A 163 15.08 30.57 -28.35
CA LYS A 163 15.78 31.16 -29.49
C LYS A 163 17.20 31.62 -29.16
N GLU A 164 17.54 31.75 -27.89
CA GLU A 164 18.86 32.17 -27.42
C GLU A 164 19.76 30.93 -27.12
N MET A 165 19.19 29.75 -27.19
CA MET A 165 19.82 28.49 -26.85
C MET A 165 20.24 27.73 -28.12
N THR A 166 21.18 26.78 -28.02
CA THR A 166 21.72 26.01 -29.14
C THR A 166 20.79 24.87 -29.52
N ASN A 167 19.89 25.06 -30.43
CA ASN A 167 18.88 24.08 -30.82
C ASN A 167 18.42 24.23 -32.29
N SER A 168 17.62 23.27 -32.78
CA SER A 168 17.15 23.27 -34.17
C SER A 168 16.11 24.35 -34.53
N ILE A 169 15.72 25.22 -33.58
CA ILE A 169 14.91 26.40 -33.84
C ILE A 169 15.80 27.65 -34.09
N SER A 170 16.94 27.73 -33.41
CA SER A 170 17.88 28.85 -33.49
C SER A 170 18.96 28.64 -34.56
N LEU A 171 19.34 27.39 -34.84
CA LEU A 171 20.35 27.03 -35.86
C LEU A 171 19.72 26.86 -37.23
N SER A 172 20.54 27.01 -38.30
CA SER A 172 20.13 26.67 -39.66
C SER A 172 20.00 25.14 -39.85
N GLN A 173 19.22 24.74 -40.85
CA GLN A 173 19.05 23.31 -41.17
C GLN A 173 20.39 22.64 -41.51
N THR A 174 21.34 23.35 -42.14
CA THR A 174 22.67 22.81 -42.44
C THR A 174 23.47 22.52 -41.17
N GLU A 175 23.50 23.49 -40.24
CA GLU A 175 24.20 23.32 -38.94
C GLU A 175 23.61 22.17 -38.13
N VAL A 176 22.28 22.04 -38.08
CA VAL A 176 21.61 20.92 -37.40
C VAL A 176 21.99 19.61 -38.05
N ALA A 177 21.97 19.53 -39.39
CA ALA A 177 22.35 18.31 -40.11
C ALA A 177 23.81 17.92 -39.85
N GLU A 178 24.73 18.88 -39.80
CA GLU A 178 26.14 18.63 -39.45
C GLU A 178 26.32 18.15 -38.04
N LEU A 179 25.62 18.73 -37.06
CA LEU A 179 25.68 18.31 -35.66
C LEU A 179 25.16 16.87 -35.49
N LEU A 180 24.04 16.55 -36.13
CA LEU A 180 23.47 15.20 -36.12
C LEU A 180 24.40 14.18 -36.83
N ALA A 181 24.99 14.56 -37.98
CA ALA A 181 25.93 13.69 -38.70
C ALA A 181 27.23 13.40 -37.93
N LYS A 182 27.64 14.31 -37.06
CA LYS A 182 28.79 14.17 -36.15
C LYS A 182 28.43 13.43 -34.83
N ASP A 183 27.20 12.96 -34.71
CA ASP A 183 26.70 12.28 -33.49
C ASP A 183 26.85 13.17 -32.23
N THR A 184 26.71 14.49 -32.38
CA THR A 184 26.80 15.43 -31.28
C THR A 184 25.73 15.13 -30.24
N PRO A 185 26.10 15.00 -28.95
CA PRO A 185 25.13 14.74 -27.89
C PRO A 185 23.99 15.77 -27.90
N HIS A 186 22.76 15.31 -27.91
CA HIS A 186 21.57 16.15 -27.95
C HIS A 186 20.39 15.51 -27.25
N VAL A 187 19.43 16.33 -26.90
CA VAL A 187 18.12 15.88 -26.37
C VAL A 187 17.01 16.33 -27.32
N ILE A 188 15.86 15.67 -27.23
CA ILE A 188 14.65 16.15 -27.92
C ILE A 188 13.76 16.81 -26.87
N ARG A 189 13.36 18.06 -27.13
CA ARG A 189 12.46 18.84 -26.27
C ARG A 189 11.11 19.04 -26.90
N LEU A 190 10.05 19.00 -26.08
CA LEU A 190 8.71 19.43 -26.49
C LEU A 190 8.74 20.91 -26.83
N LYS A 191 8.08 21.31 -27.92
CA LYS A 191 7.86 22.72 -28.28
C LYS A 191 6.51 23.14 -27.71
N VAL A 192 6.52 23.70 -26.51
CA VAL A 192 5.30 24.20 -25.85
C VAL A 192 4.79 25.45 -26.58
N PRO A 193 3.48 25.52 -26.90
CA PRO A 193 2.91 26.71 -27.56
C PRO A 193 2.90 27.89 -26.58
N GLN A 194 2.82 29.11 -27.13
CA GLN A 194 2.72 30.31 -26.33
C GLN A 194 1.26 30.73 -26.17
N ASP A 195 0.93 31.29 -25.01
CA ASP A 195 -0.33 31.98 -24.73
C ASP A 195 -1.60 31.14 -25.05
N GLU A 196 -1.55 29.84 -24.79
CA GLU A 196 -2.71 28.94 -24.84
C GLU A 196 -3.10 28.49 -23.43
N THR A 197 -4.41 28.33 -23.21
CA THR A 197 -4.94 27.62 -22.03
C THR A 197 -5.28 26.20 -22.42
N ILE A 198 -4.79 25.23 -21.69
CA ILE A 198 -5.10 23.82 -21.88
C ILE A 198 -5.86 23.31 -20.66
N SER A 199 -6.98 22.61 -20.88
CA SER A 199 -7.80 22.06 -19.81
C SER A 199 -8.18 20.61 -20.08
N PHE A 200 -8.57 19.92 -19.01
CA PHE A 200 -9.15 18.60 -19.06
C PHE A 200 -10.08 18.39 -17.87
N ASP A 201 -10.99 17.42 -17.99
CA ASP A 201 -11.85 17.00 -16.89
C ASP A 201 -11.20 15.83 -16.13
N ASP A 202 -10.86 16.06 -14.87
CA ASP A 202 -10.37 15.02 -13.96
C ASP A 202 -11.55 14.37 -13.23
N LEU A 203 -11.59 13.04 -13.21
CA LEU A 203 -12.70 12.27 -12.63
C LEU A 203 -12.96 12.54 -11.14
N ILE A 204 -11.94 13.06 -10.42
CA ILE A 204 -12.05 13.37 -8.99
C ILE A 204 -12.13 14.88 -8.77
N ARG A 205 -11.31 15.65 -9.48
CA ARG A 205 -11.14 17.09 -9.23
C ARG A 205 -12.08 17.98 -10.03
N GLY A 206 -12.64 17.44 -11.12
CA GLY A 206 -13.39 18.21 -12.12
C GLY A 206 -12.45 18.93 -13.08
N GLU A 207 -12.90 20.02 -13.67
CA GLU A 207 -12.12 20.79 -14.65
C GLU A 207 -10.83 21.35 -14.04
N VAL A 208 -9.70 21.10 -14.73
CA VAL A 208 -8.37 21.62 -14.38
C VAL A 208 -7.77 22.29 -15.59
N SER A 209 -7.26 23.51 -15.43
CA SER A 209 -6.71 24.36 -16.49
C SER A 209 -5.27 24.77 -16.20
N PHE A 210 -4.48 24.95 -17.26
CA PHE A 210 -3.08 25.38 -17.20
C PHE A 210 -2.79 26.42 -18.30
N GLU A 211 -2.01 27.44 -17.94
CA GLU A 211 -1.47 28.39 -18.89
C GLU A 211 -0.14 27.87 -19.44
N THR A 212 -0.02 27.77 -20.77
CA THR A 212 1.18 27.22 -21.43
C THR A 212 2.41 28.11 -21.23
N SER A 213 2.22 29.42 -21.01
CA SER A 213 3.30 30.36 -20.67
C SER A 213 4.09 30.01 -19.40
N LEU A 214 3.49 29.18 -18.52
CA LEU A 214 4.11 28.70 -17.27
C LEU A 214 4.83 27.35 -17.43
N ILE A 215 4.83 26.78 -18.64
CA ILE A 215 5.35 25.45 -18.92
C ILE A 215 6.65 25.56 -19.70
N ASP A 216 7.72 24.94 -19.21
CA ASP A 216 8.97 24.84 -19.94
C ASP A 216 8.95 23.74 -21.00
N ASP A 217 9.82 23.83 -21.99
CA ASP A 217 10.01 22.82 -23.04
C ASP A 217 10.70 21.60 -22.47
N LYS A 218 9.89 20.69 -21.88
CA LYS A 218 10.40 19.49 -21.22
C LYS A 218 11.20 18.61 -22.17
N VAL A 219 12.28 18.05 -21.68
CA VAL A 219 13.01 16.99 -22.39
C VAL A 219 12.09 15.77 -22.51
N LEU A 220 11.93 15.27 -23.72
CA LEU A 220 11.18 14.06 -24.04
C LEU A 220 12.11 12.87 -24.20
N LEU A 221 13.21 13.03 -24.93
CA LEU A 221 14.23 12.00 -25.13
C LEU A 221 15.59 12.54 -24.69
N LYS A 222 16.29 11.78 -23.84
CA LYS A 222 17.62 12.10 -23.31
C LYS A 222 18.72 11.76 -24.34
N ALA A 223 19.92 12.29 -24.14
CA ALA A 223 21.07 12.05 -25.03
C ALA A 223 21.50 10.56 -25.08
N ASP A 224 21.24 9.78 -24.04
CA ASP A 224 21.43 8.32 -24.03
C ASP A 224 20.34 7.55 -24.81
N GLY A 225 19.37 8.27 -25.36
CA GLY A 225 18.23 7.72 -26.10
C GLY A 225 17.14 7.14 -25.21
N MET A 226 17.22 7.29 -23.88
CA MET A 226 16.14 6.93 -22.97
C MET A 226 15.10 8.05 -22.92
N PRO A 227 13.80 7.74 -22.84
CA PRO A 227 12.76 8.74 -22.67
C PRO A 227 12.82 9.34 -21.28
N THR A 228 12.24 10.53 -21.14
CA THR A 228 11.80 10.98 -19.82
C THR A 228 10.43 10.41 -19.51
N TYR A 229 10.02 10.54 -18.24
CA TYR A 229 8.69 10.14 -17.76
C TYR A 229 7.56 10.64 -18.69
N HIS A 230 7.65 11.88 -19.16
CA HIS A 230 6.58 12.51 -19.95
C HIS A 230 6.27 11.76 -21.26
N LEU A 231 7.29 11.45 -22.04
CA LEU A 231 7.11 10.73 -23.30
C LEU A 231 6.75 9.25 -23.04
N ALA A 232 7.46 8.62 -22.11
CA ALA A 232 7.29 7.20 -21.86
C ALA A 232 5.86 6.87 -21.43
N VAL A 233 5.30 7.61 -20.46
CA VAL A 233 3.95 7.33 -19.94
C VAL A 233 2.87 7.49 -21.01
N VAL A 234 2.97 8.53 -21.86
CA VAL A 234 1.97 8.79 -22.92
C VAL A 234 2.03 7.72 -24.01
N VAL A 235 3.23 7.38 -24.47
CA VAL A 235 3.44 6.32 -25.48
C VAL A 235 2.93 4.96 -24.97
N ASP A 236 3.27 4.64 -23.73
CA ASP A 236 2.87 3.34 -23.17
C ASP A 236 1.37 3.26 -22.84
N ASP A 237 0.79 4.33 -22.30
CA ASP A 237 -0.64 4.38 -22.04
C ASP A 237 -1.45 4.21 -23.35
N TYR A 238 -0.97 4.82 -24.46
CA TYR A 238 -1.57 4.62 -25.78
C TYR A 238 -1.40 3.19 -26.31
N LEU A 239 -0.16 2.67 -26.32
CA LEU A 239 0.14 1.35 -26.88
C LEU A 239 -0.44 0.20 -26.06
N MET A 240 -0.54 0.37 -24.74
CA MET A 240 -1.14 -0.61 -23.81
C MET A 240 -2.66 -0.43 -23.67
N LYS A 241 -3.26 0.50 -24.44
CA LYS A 241 -4.72 0.74 -24.45
C LYS A 241 -5.27 1.08 -23.07
N ILE A 242 -4.56 1.91 -22.31
CA ILE A 242 -5.01 2.35 -20.99
C ILE A 242 -6.22 3.28 -21.16
N SER A 243 -7.32 2.92 -20.51
CA SER A 243 -8.58 3.67 -20.56
C SER A 243 -8.71 4.69 -19.41
N HIS A 244 -8.12 4.37 -18.24
CA HIS A 244 -8.16 5.23 -17.07
C HIS A 244 -6.79 5.27 -16.39
N ALA A 245 -6.35 6.46 -16.03
CA ALA A 245 -5.03 6.69 -15.44
C ALA A 245 -5.16 7.29 -14.04
N PHE A 246 -5.13 6.43 -13.02
CA PHE A 246 -5.08 6.85 -11.62
C PHE A 246 -3.65 7.16 -11.21
N ARG A 247 -3.44 8.29 -10.55
CA ARG A 247 -2.13 8.68 -10.00
C ARG A 247 -2.30 9.66 -8.85
N GLY A 248 -1.28 9.83 -8.02
CA GLY A 248 -1.30 10.83 -6.96
C GLY A 248 -1.39 12.25 -7.50
N GLU A 249 -2.03 13.16 -6.77
CA GLU A 249 -2.18 14.57 -7.18
C GLU A 249 -0.85 15.32 -7.34
N GLU A 250 0.23 14.82 -6.75
CA GLU A 250 1.58 15.36 -6.96
C GLU A 250 2.05 15.30 -8.41
N TRP A 251 1.40 14.50 -9.25
CA TRP A 251 1.66 14.39 -10.67
C TRP A 251 0.82 15.34 -11.54
N LEU A 252 -0.12 16.07 -10.92
CA LEU A 252 -0.97 17.04 -11.63
C LEU A 252 -0.17 18.10 -12.43
N PRO A 253 0.97 18.64 -11.92
CA PRO A 253 1.80 19.55 -12.69
C PRO A 253 2.40 18.97 -13.98
N SER A 254 2.38 17.66 -14.16
CA SER A 254 2.81 17.01 -15.41
C SER A 254 1.70 16.92 -16.46
N ALA A 255 0.46 17.12 -16.06
CA ALA A 255 -0.71 16.97 -16.94
C ALA A 255 -0.64 17.80 -18.22
N PRO A 256 -0.26 19.09 -18.19
CA PRO A 256 -0.25 19.90 -19.41
C PRO A 256 0.74 19.40 -20.47
N VAL A 257 1.89 18.87 -20.06
CA VAL A 257 2.86 18.26 -20.99
C VAL A 257 2.28 17.01 -21.64
N HIS A 258 1.56 16.20 -20.85
CA HIS A 258 0.92 14.98 -21.37
C HIS A 258 -0.24 15.32 -22.32
N LEU A 259 -1.07 16.33 -22.02
CA LEU A 259 -2.15 16.78 -22.90
C LEU A 259 -1.60 17.22 -24.27
N LEU A 260 -0.51 18.01 -24.26
CA LEU A 260 0.16 18.40 -25.49
C LEU A 260 0.70 17.19 -26.27
N LEU A 261 1.27 16.21 -25.59
CA LEU A 261 1.76 14.99 -26.25
C LEU A 261 0.63 14.17 -26.87
N TRP A 262 -0.50 13.97 -26.16
CA TRP A 262 -1.67 13.30 -26.73
C TRP A 262 -2.19 14.03 -27.98
N LYS A 263 -2.29 15.37 -27.95
CA LYS A 263 -2.68 16.23 -29.06
C LYS A 263 -1.70 16.12 -30.24
N TYR A 264 -0.42 16.27 -29.98
CA TYR A 264 0.60 16.35 -31.03
C TYR A 264 0.92 15.01 -31.71
N LEU A 265 0.67 13.92 -31.02
CA LEU A 265 0.74 12.58 -31.60
C LEU A 265 -0.54 12.18 -32.34
N GLY A 266 -1.61 13.00 -32.26
CA GLY A 266 -2.89 12.73 -32.92
C GLY A 266 -3.70 11.63 -32.22
N TRP A 267 -3.55 11.49 -30.89
CA TRP A 267 -4.15 10.43 -30.09
C TRP A 267 -5.22 10.94 -29.12
N GLU A 268 -5.72 12.15 -29.27
CA GLU A 268 -6.69 12.78 -28.36
C GLU A 268 -7.91 11.90 -28.08
N ASP A 269 -8.46 11.27 -29.14
CA ASP A 269 -9.62 10.37 -29.02
C ASP A 269 -9.33 9.07 -28.22
N SER A 270 -8.06 8.76 -27.99
CA SER A 270 -7.61 7.57 -27.27
C SER A 270 -7.01 7.91 -25.91
N MET A 271 -7.06 9.18 -25.51
CA MET A 271 -6.51 9.62 -24.22
C MET A 271 -7.29 9.00 -23.07
N PRO A 272 -6.59 8.42 -22.07
CA PRO A 272 -7.26 7.87 -20.89
C PRO A 272 -7.97 8.98 -20.09
N GLN A 273 -9.06 8.62 -19.43
CA GLN A 273 -9.64 9.47 -18.41
C GLN A 273 -8.71 9.51 -17.20
N TRP A 274 -8.46 10.68 -16.65
CA TRP A 274 -7.52 10.84 -15.54
C TRP A 274 -8.22 11.00 -14.20
N ALA A 275 -7.64 10.40 -13.16
CA ALA A 275 -8.10 10.50 -11.79
C ALA A 275 -6.91 10.80 -10.87
N HIS A 276 -6.82 12.03 -10.37
CA HIS A 276 -5.76 12.44 -9.45
C HIS A 276 -6.19 12.26 -8.00
N LEU A 277 -5.64 11.22 -7.37
CA LEU A 277 -5.92 10.82 -6.00
C LEU A 277 -5.36 11.83 -4.99
N PRO A 278 -6.10 12.14 -3.92
CA PRO A 278 -5.64 13.07 -2.88
C PRO A 278 -4.41 12.52 -2.15
N LEU A 279 -3.59 13.41 -1.57
CA LEU A 279 -2.43 13.01 -0.77
C LEU A 279 -2.84 12.28 0.50
N ILE A 280 -1.98 11.39 0.97
CA ILE A 280 -2.00 10.95 2.36
C ILE A 280 -1.17 11.96 3.15
N LEU A 281 -1.81 12.61 4.10
CA LEU A 281 -1.21 13.65 4.92
C LEU A 281 -0.63 13.07 6.22
N LYS A 282 0.30 13.78 6.81
CA LYS A 282 0.82 13.49 8.16
C LYS A 282 -0.33 13.55 9.18
N PRO A 283 -0.14 12.95 10.39
CA PRO A 283 -1.16 12.97 11.45
C PRO A 283 -1.63 14.36 11.87
N ASP A 284 -0.74 15.36 11.80
CA ASP A 284 -1.06 16.76 12.06
C ASP A 284 -1.89 17.42 10.94
N GLY A 285 -2.01 16.75 9.80
CA GLY A 285 -2.71 17.26 8.61
C GLY A 285 -1.87 18.20 7.74
N HIS A 286 -0.61 18.44 8.08
CA HIS A 286 0.26 19.38 7.37
C HIS A 286 1.29 18.67 6.49
N GLY A 287 1.05 18.71 5.18
CA GLY A 287 1.94 18.17 4.16
C GLY A 287 1.83 16.65 3.97
N LYS A 288 2.40 16.19 2.86
CA LYS A 288 2.40 14.79 2.44
C LYS A 288 3.19 13.92 3.43
N LEU A 289 2.62 12.78 3.80
CA LEU A 289 3.34 11.75 4.54
C LEU A 289 4.44 11.17 3.65
N SER A 290 5.67 11.20 4.12
CA SER A 290 6.86 10.78 3.38
C SER A 290 7.57 9.61 4.03
N LYS A 291 8.49 8.97 3.28
CA LYS A 291 9.33 7.87 3.78
C LYS A 291 10.11 8.22 5.07
N ARG A 292 10.53 9.49 5.21
CA ARG A 292 11.32 9.97 6.38
C ARG A 292 10.46 10.19 7.63
N ASP A 293 9.16 10.32 7.45
CA ASP A 293 8.24 10.60 8.57
C ASP A 293 8.04 9.38 9.47
N GLY A 294 8.09 8.15 8.92
CA GLY A 294 7.86 6.92 9.69
C GLY A 294 8.79 6.77 10.90
N ALA A 295 10.10 6.88 10.69
CA ALA A 295 11.08 6.79 11.79
C ALA A 295 10.87 7.88 12.84
N ARG A 296 10.55 9.12 12.40
CA ARG A 296 10.30 10.26 13.29
C ARG A 296 8.99 10.14 14.08
N LEU A 297 7.96 9.56 13.49
CA LEU A 297 6.61 9.45 14.07
C LEU A 297 6.38 8.12 14.80
N GLY A 298 7.30 7.16 14.68
CA GLY A 298 7.25 5.90 15.40
C GLY A 298 6.27 4.87 14.84
N PHE A 299 5.91 4.96 13.54
CA PHE A 299 5.07 3.98 12.87
C PHE A 299 5.58 3.68 11.45
N PRO A 300 5.25 2.49 10.88
CA PRO A 300 5.68 2.13 9.53
C PRO A 300 5.04 3.00 8.45
N VAL A 301 5.76 3.20 7.36
CA VAL A 301 5.25 3.85 6.14
C VAL A 301 5.36 2.93 4.92
N TYR A 302 5.94 1.75 5.07
CA TYR A 302 6.07 0.70 4.07
C TYR A 302 5.14 -0.47 4.38
N ALA A 303 4.63 -1.13 3.36
CA ALA A 303 3.80 -2.32 3.51
C ALA A 303 4.55 -3.47 4.21
N MET A 304 5.80 -3.67 3.85
CA MET A 304 6.68 -4.71 4.38
C MET A 304 8.06 -4.12 4.70
N ASN A 305 8.89 -4.87 5.43
CA ASN A 305 10.27 -4.48 5.71
C ASN A 305 11.02 -4.10 4.43
N TRP A 306 11.67 -2.95 4.45
CA TRP A 306 12.56 -2.52 3.39
C TRP A 306 13.98 -2.32 3.91
N LYS A 307 14.94 -3.00 3.26
CA LYS A 307 16.36 -2.81 3.53
C LYS A 307 16.95 -1.93 2.42
N ASP A 308 17.40 -0.75 2.78
CA ASP A 308 18.04 0.15 1.83
C ASP A 308 19.40 -0.41 1.37
N ALA A 309 19.57 -0.54 0.05
CA ALA A 309 20.77 -1.16 -0.52
C ALA A 309 22.05 -0.30 -0.33
N LYS A 310 21.91 1.03 -0.13
CA LYS A 310 23.04 1.95 0.01
C LYS A 310 23.47 2.12 1.47
N THR A 311 22.47 2.29 2.36
CA THR A 311 22.73 2.54 3.78
C THR A 311 22.73 1.27 4.62
N ASN A 312 22.22 0.16 4.08
CA ASN A 312 22.01 -1.12 4.78
C ASN A 312 21.00 -1.00 5.95
N GLU A 313 20.31 0.13 6.05
CA GLU A 313 19.30 0.40 7.08
C GLU A 313 18.03 -0.42 6.81
N LEU A 314 17.51 -1.06 7.84
CA LEU A 314 16.25 -1.79 7.81
C LEU A 314 15.14 -0.91 8.36
N THR A 315 14.16 -0.59 7.50
CA THR A 315 12.93 0.07 7.91
C THR A 315 11.83 -0.98 8.08
N GLN A 316 11.18 -1.00 9.24
CA GLN A 316 10.06 -1.92 9.49
C GLN A 316 8.83 -1.59 8.65
N GLY A 317 8.14 -2.65 8.22
CA GLY A 317 6.86 -2.59 7.51
C GLY A 317 5.66 -2.98 8.37
N PHE A 318 4.47 -2.69 7.84
CA PHE A 318 3.20 -3.05 8.49
C PHE A 318 3.06 -4.55 8.72
N ARG A 319 3.46 -5.37 7.75
CA ARG A 319 3.43 -6.83 7.87
C ARG A 319 4.24 -7.32 9.07
N GLU A 320 5.46 -6.86 9.22
CA GLU A 320 6.39 -7.37 10.24
C GLU A 320 6.09 -6.84 11.66
N ILE A 321 5.40 -5.71 11.78
CA ILE A 321 4.88 -5.30 13.09
C ILE A 321 3.60 -6.05 13.47
N GLY A 322 3.02 -6.83 12.55
CA GLY A 322 1.91 -7.73 12.84
C GLY A 322 0.55 -7.27 12.33
N PHE A 323 0.51 -6.47 11.26
CA PHE A 323 -0.74 -6.19 10.57
C PHE A 323 -1.16 -7.36 9.68
N LEU A 324 -2.46 -7.63 9.67
CA LEU A 324 -3.11 -8.50 8.70
C LEU A 324 -3.22 -7.78 7.35
N PRO A 325 -3.09 -8.48 6.22
CA PRO A 325 -3.27 -7.88 4.90
C PRO A 325 -4.68 -7.27 4.71
N GLU A 326 -5.73 -7.92 5.22
CA GLU A 326 -7.10 -7.44 5.17
C GLU A 326 -7.25 -6.09 5.90
N ALA A 327 -6.66 -5.98 7.09
CA ALA A 327 -6.67 -4.74 7.87
C ALA A 327 -5.91 -3.61 7.16
N PHE A 328 -4.77 -3.93 6.58
CA PHE A 328 -3.95 -2.96 5.86
C PHE A 328 -4.65 -2.47 4.58
N VAL A 329 -5.24 -3.37 3.79
CA VAL A 329 -6.02 -3.03 2.60
C VAL A 329 -7.25 -2.19 2.96
N ASN A 330 -7.99 -2.58 4.00
CA ASN A 330 -9.15 -1.83 4.49
C ASN A 330 -8.75 -0.41 4.95
N LEU A 331 -7.67 -0.28 5.74
CA LEU A 331 -7.12 1.01 6.13
C LEU A 331 -6.82 1.88 4.90
N LEU A 332 -6.11 1.33 3.90
CA LEU A 332 -5.73 2.08 2.70
C LEU A 332 -6.94 2.53 1.88
N ALA A 333 -7.97 1.69 1.79
CA ALA A 333 -9.22 2.05 1.10
C ALA A 333 -9.89 3.23 1.79
N MET A 334 -9.99 3.22 3.12
CA MET A 334 -10.61 4.30 3.90
C MET A 334 -9.77 5.59 3.94
N LEU A 335 -8.53 5.57 3.47
CA LEU A 335 -7.71 6.78 3.34
C LEU A 335 -8.09 7.57 2.08
N GLY A 336 -9.22 8.24 2.14
CA GLY A 336 -9.73 9.13 1.11
C GLY A 336 -10.91 8.60 0.31
N TRP A 337 -11.48 7.45 0.69
CA TRP A 337 -12.72 6.91 0.12
C TRP A 337 -13.67 6.46 1.24
N ASN A 338 -14.98 6.44 0.97
CA ASN A 338 -16.02 5.85 1.81
C ASN A 338 -17.20 5.40 0.92
N ASP A 339 -18.00 4.45 1.39
CA ASP A 339 -19.17 3.97 0.63
C ASP A 339 -20.44 4.81 0.86
N GLY A 340 -20.36 5.88 1.66
CA GLY A 340 -21.46 6.77 2.03
C GLY A 340 -22.32 6.26 3.18
N THR A 341 -21.90 5.20 3.85
CA THR A 341 -22.53 4.65 5.07
C THR A 341 -21.56 4.79 6.26
N ASP A 342 -21.99 4.30 7.43
CA ASP A 342 -21.14 4.22 8.62
C ASP A 342 -20.29 2.93 8.67
N GLN A 343 -20.32 2.11 7.62
CA GLN A 343 -19.49 0.91 7.54
C GLN A 343 -18.02 1.31 7.39
N GLU A 344 -17.17 0.72 8.22
CA GLU A 344 -15.72 0.95 8.18
C GLU A 344 -14.92 -0.32 7.85
N LEU A 345 -15.50 -1.50 8.08
CA LEU A 345 -14.84 -2.79 7.85
C LEU A 345 -15.33 -3.42 6.55
N PHE A 346 -14.42 -3.53 5.60
CA PHE A 346 -14.68 -4.08 4.27
C PHE A 346 -13.63 -5.12 3.90
N SER A 347 -14.07 -6.31 3.51
CA SER A 347 -13.22 -7.26 2.79
C SER A 347 -12.84 -6.72 1.41
N LEU A 348 -11.78 -7.26 0.82
CA LEU A 348 -11.36 -6.88 -0.54
C LEU A 348 -12.51 -7.08 -1.56
N LYS A 349 -13.31 -8.13 -1.39
CA LYS A 349 -14.49 -8.39 -2.23
C LYS A 349 -15.54 -7.29 -2.07
N GLU A 350 -15.89 -6.91 -0.84
CA GLU A 350 -16.85 -5.82 -0.59
C GLU A 350 -16.32 -4.48 -1.11
N LEU A 351 -15.01 -4.24 -0.99
CA LEU A 351 -14.38 -3.05 -1.58
C LEU A 351 -14.54 -3.02 -3.10
N ILE A 352 -14.30 -4.14 -3.81
CA ILE A 352 -14.50 -4.22 -5.26
C ILE A 352 -15.97 -3.93 -5.62
N GLU A 353 -16.91 -4.49 -4.88
CA GLU A 353 -18.34 -4.34 -5.15
C GLU A 353 -18.84 -2.90 -4.91
N LYS A 354 -18.29 -2.20 -3.92
CA LYS A 354 -18.79 -0.89 -3.45
C LYS A 354 -17.96 0.30 -3.92
N PHE A 355 -16.76 0.08 -4.45
CA PHE A 355 -15.86 1.16 -4.84
C PHE A 355 -16.52 2.06 -5.88
N SER A 356 -16.36 3.39 -5.75
CA SER A 356 -16.81 4.36 -6.73
C SER A 356 -15.93 5.61 -6.70
N LEU A 357 -15.71 6.20 -7.86
CA LEU A 357 -14.85 7.39 -8.02
C LEU A 357 -15.47 8.62 -7.36
N GLU A 358 -16.79 8.74 -7.42
CA GLU A 358 -17.56 9.87 -6.87
C GLU A 358 -17.44 9.96 -5.35
N ARG A 359 -17.08 8.85 -4.71
CA ARG A 359 -16.88 8.76 -3.25
C ARG A 359 -15.44 8.99 -2.81
N ILE A 360 -14.52 9.25 -3.75
CA ILE A 360 -13.16 9.66 -3.42
C ILE A 360 -13.18 11.13 -2.99
N ASN A 361 -12.66 11.43 -1.80
CA ASN A 361 -12.56 12.78 -1.29
C ASN A 361 -11.57 13.60 -2.13
N LYS A 362 -11.89 14.88 -2.39
CA LYS A 362 -10.98 15.79 -3.10
C LYS A 362 -9.80 16.25 -2.22
N SER A 363 -10.01 16.33 -0.91
CA SER A 363 -8.98 16.75 0.05
C SER A 363 -8.12 15.59 0.53
N GLY A 364 -6.87 15.88 0.94
CA GLY A 364 -5.97 14.90 1.50
C GLY A 364 -6.52 14.21 2.76
N ALA A 365 -6.24 12.92 2.89
CA ALA A 365 -6.64 12.11 4.03
C ALA A 365 -5.52 12.08 5.08
N LYS A 366 -5.83 12.43 6.34
CA LYS A 366 -4.88 12.33 7.46
C LYS A 366 -4.64 10.86 7.81
N PHE A 367 -3.37 10.50 7.94
CA PHE A 367 -3.00 9.19 8.44
C PHE A 367 -3.11 9.17 9.97
N ASP A 368 -3.80 8.18 10.51
CA ASP A 368 -3.95 7.94 11.94
C ASP A 368 -3.51 6.51 12.27
N PHE A 369 -2.42 6.38 13.03
CA PHE A 369 -1.85 5.07 13.36
C PHE A 369 -2.69 4.33 14.43
N GLU A 370 -3.34 5.04 15.37
CA GLU A 370 -4.23 4.40 16.33
C GLU A 370 -5.48 3.84 15.63
N LYS A 371 -6.02 4.57 14.65
CA LYS A 371 -7.09 4.06 13.81
C LYS A 371 -6.64 2.84 12.99
N ALA A 372 -5.40 2.85 12.49
CA ALA A 372 -4.82 1.67 11.80
C ALA A 372 -4.77 0.45 12.73
N ARG A 373 -4.30 0.62 13.97
CA ARG A 373 -4.28 -0.45 14.98
C ARG A 373 -5.69 -0.95 15.30
N TRP A 374 -6.66 -0.06 15.39
CA TRP A 374 -8.06 -0.42 15.58
C TRP A 374 -8.58 -1.29 14.43
N TYR A 375 -8.32 -0.93 13.17
CA TYR A 375 -8.66 -1.79 12.02
C TYR A 375 -8.07 -3.18 12.19
N ASN A 376 -6.82 -3.28 12.58
CA ASN A 376 -6.17 -4.57 12.73
C ASN A 376 -6.77 -5.41 13.86
N ALA A 377 -7.08 -4.79 15.01
CA ALA A 377 -7.74 -5.45 16.13
C ALA A 377 -9.13 -6.00 15.73
N GLU A 378 -9.92 -5.22 15.00
CA GLU A 378 -11.23 -5.66 14.52
C GLU A 378 -11.13 -6.79 13.48
N TRP A 379 -10.11 -6.76 12.61
CA TRP A 379 -9.85 -7.84 11.66
C TRP A 379 -9.35 -9.11 12.35
N ILE A 380 -8.52 -9.04 13.38
CA ILE A 380 -8.12 -10.21 14.21
C ILE A 380 -9.35 -10.94 14.77
N LYS A 381 -10.39 -10.20 15.16
CA LYS A 381 -11.65 -10.80 15.65
C LYS A 381 -12.51 -11.38 14.53
N ARG A 382 -12.41 -10.85 13.32
CA ARG A 382 -13.31 -11.10 12.18
C ARG A 382 -12.84 -12.23 11.26
N ILE A 383 -11.54 -12.42 11.06
CA ILE A 383 -11.00 -13.50 10.20
C ILE A 383 -11.36 -14.88 10.77
N SER A 384 -11.33 -15.89 9.91
CA SER A 384 -11.62 -17.27 10.34
C SER A 384 -10.62 -17.75 11.40
N LYS A 385 -11.07 -18.66 12.27
CA LYS A 385 -10.18 -19.25 13.30
C LYS A 385 -9.00 -19.96 12.68
N GLU A 386 -9.23 -20.67 11.60
CA GLU A 386 -8.21 -21.41 10.85
C GLU A 386 -7.13 -20.49 10.34
N GLU A 387 -7.52 -19.36 9.78
CA GLU A 387 -6.64 -18.34 9.22
C GLU A 387 -5.84 -17.61 10.31
N LEU A 388 -6.52 -17.18 11.39
CA LEU A 388 -5.84 -16.57 12.54
C LEU A 388 -4.81 -17.53 13.17
N ASN A 389 -5.19 -18.80 13.35
CA ASN A 389 -4.29 -19.82 13.88
C ASN A 389 -3.04 -20.00 13.00
N GLN A 390 -3.20 -19.98 11.68
CA GLN A 390 -2.08 -20.07 10.75
C GLN A 390 -1.17 -18.83 10.86
N GLN A 391 -1.74 -17.62 10.89
CA GLN A 391 -0.97 -16.38 11.01
C GLN A 391 -0.19 -16.32 12.35
N VAL A 392 -0.82 -16.68 13.46
CA VAL A 392 -0.16 -16.72 14.78
C VAL A 392 0.95 -17.79 14.81
N LEU A 393 0.71 -18.95 14.20
CA LEU A 393 1.72 -20.00 14.10
C LEU A 393 2.98 -19.54 13.37
N GLU A 394 2.84 -18.78 12.27
CA GLU A 394 3.98 -18.22 11.54
C GLU A 394 4.74 -17.19 12.39
N VAL A 395 4.03 -16.34 13.13
CA VAL A 395 4.65 -15.39 14.06
C VAL A 395 5.43 -16.11 15.15
N PHE A 396 4.88 -17.18 15.74
CA PHE A 396 5.54 -17.99 16.76
C PHE A 396 6.79 -18.67 16.21
N LYS A 397 6.67 -19.30 15.03
CA LYS A 397 7.79 -19.95 14.35
C LYS A 397 8.93 -18.96 14.07
N ALA A 398 8.61 -17.73 13.61
CA ALA A 398 9.61 -16.68 13.37
C ALA A 398 10.35 -16.25 14.65
N LYS A 399 9.75 -16.46 15.82
CA LYS A 399 10.33 -16.20 17.14
C LYS A 399 10.91 -17.45 17.84
N GLY A 400 10.94 -18.60 17.14
CA GLY A 400 11.48 -19.85 17.70
C GLY A 400 10.56 -20.54 18.71
N ILE A 401 9.30 -20.09 18.87
CA ILE A 401 8.33 -20.72 19.76
C ILE A 401 7.80 -21.99 19.10
N GLN A 402 8.01 -23.14 19.75
CA GLN A 402 7.58 -24.44 19.25
C GLN A 402 6.15 -24.72 19.72
N VAL A 403 5.27 -25.05 18.79
CA VAL A 403 3.88 -25.43 19.05
C VAL A 403 3.71 -26.90 18.69
N ALA A 404 3.57 -27.75 19.69
CA ALA A 404 3.40 -29.19 19.50
C ALA A 404 1.93 -29.57 19.17
N ASP A 405 0.96 -28.91 19.81
CA ASP A 405 -0.47 -29.15 19.63
C ASP A 405 -1.17 -27.93 19.06
N LYS A 406 -1.65 -28.05 17.80
CA LYS A 406 -2.39 -26.99 17.12
C LYS A 406 -3.79 -26.78 17.71
N ASN A 407 -4.41 -27.79 18.32
CA ASN A 407 -5.73 -27.65 18.96
C ASN A 407 -5.60 -26.81 20.24
N GLN A 408 -4.55 -27.08 21.03
CA GLN A 408 -4.23 -26.26 22.20
C GLN A 408 -3.95 -24.81 21.79
N LEU A 409 -3.17 -24.59 20.71
CA LEU A 409 -2.94 -23.24 20.17
C LEU A 409 -4.26 -22.54 19.84
N ALA A 410 -5.19 -23.21 19.17
CA ALA A 410 -6.48 -22.63 18.80
C ALA A 410 -7.30 -22.19 20.03
N GLN A 411 -7.30 -22.99 21.11
CA GLN A 411 -7.97 -22.64 22.38
C GLN A 411 -7.30 -21.42 23.05
N ILE A 412 -5.97 -21.39 23.05
CA ILE A 412 -5.20 -20.26 23.60
C ILE A 412 -5.46 -18.98 22.82
N ILE A 413 -5.46 -19.05 21.48
CA ILE A 413 -5.76 -17.89 20.61
C ILE A 413 -7.16 -17.35 20.91
N ASP A 414 -8.18 -18.21 20.98
CA ASP A 414 -9.54 -17.80 21.34
C ASP A 414 -9.62 -17.11 22.71
N LEU A 415 -8.79 -17.53 23.67
CA LEU A 415 -8.73 -16.95 25.00
C LEU A 415 -8.09 -15.56 25.06
N VAL A 416 -7.12 -15.29 24.16
CA VAL A 416 -6.31 -14.05 24.24
C VAL A 416 -6.56 -13.05 23.11
N LYS A 417 -7.22 -13.42 22.00
CA LYS A 417 -7.35 -12.59 20.79
C LYS A 417 -7.93 -11.20 21.03
N ASP A 418 -8.87 -11.06 21.95
CA ASP A 418 -9.50 -9.77 22.29
C ASP A 418 -8.53 -8.81 23.00
N ARG A 419 -7.35 -9.28 23.40
CA ARG A 419 -6.27 -8.51 24.03
C ARG A 419 -5.17 -8.16 23.04
N CYS A 420 -5.26 -8.65 21.80
CA CYS A 420 -4.26 -8.46 20.75
C CYS A 420 -4.77 -7.42 19.74
N THR A 421 -3.95 -6.43 19.46
CA THR A 421 -4.18 -5.45 18.40
C THR A 421 -3.33 -5.76 17.17
N LEU A 422 -2.22 -6.45 17.36
CA LEU A 422 -1.28 -6.88 16.32
C LEU A 422 -1.03 -8.39 16.46
N LEU A 423 -0.69 -9.07 15.37
CA LEU A 423 -0.30 -10.49 15.42
C LEU A 423 0.92 -10.72 16.33
N THR A 424 1.82 -9.75 16.43
CA THR A 424 2.98 -9.81 17.31
C THR A 424 2.62 -9.76 18.80
N ASP A 425 1.43 -9.24 19.17
CA ASP A 425 0.97 -9.21 20.55
C ASP A 425 0.73 -10.62 21.10
N PHE A 426 0.41 -11.59 20.22
CA PHE A 426 0.25 -12.99 20.63
C PHE A 426 1.52 -13.58 21.24
N ILE A 427 2.70 -13.06 20.94
CA ILE A 427 3.96 -13.50 21.57
C ILE A 427 3.91 -13.25 23.06
N ALA A 428 3.53 -12.04 23.48
CA ALA A 428 3.44 -11.67 24.89
C ALA A 428 2.19 -12.27 25.56
N GLN A 429 1.04 -12.33 24.85
CA GLN A 429 -0.23 -12.76 25.41
C GLN A 429 -0.40 -14.29 25.47
N ALA A 430 0.35 -15.05 24.64
CA ALA A 430 0.19 -16.49 24.52
C ALA A 430 1.51 -17.29 24.56
N GLY A 431 2.67 -16.65 24.36
CA GLY A 431 3.97 -17.34 24.32
C GLY A 431 4.26 -18.15 25.59
N TYR A 432 3.87 -17.63 26.75
CA TYR A 432 4.07 -18.29 28.05
C TYR A 432 3.33 -19.64 28.18
N PHE A 433 2.39 -19.97 27.31
CA PHE A 433 1.79 -21.30 27.28
C PHE A 433 2.73 -22.37 26.71
N PHE A 434 3.73 -21.96 25.91
CA PHE A 434 4.63 -22.86 25.18
C PHE A 434 6.05 -22.89 25.76
N HIS A 435 6.38 -21.96 26.64
CA HIS A 435 7.64 -21.94 27.38
C HIS A 435 7.44 -21.34 28.78
N THR A 436 8.22 -21.81 29.74
CA THR A 436 8.23 -21.25 31.10
C THR A 436 8.73 -19.80 31.05
N PRO A 437 8.11 -18.84 31.78
CA PRO A 437 8.60 -17.48 31.84
C PRO A 437 10.06 -17.40 32.28
N GLU A 438 10.86 -16.60 31.60
CA GLU A 438 12.26 -16.35 31.98
C GLU A 438 12.38 -15.23 33.02
N GLU A 439 11.44 -14.27 32.98
CA GLU A 439 11.39 -13.13 33.88
C GLU A 439 10.11 -13.14 34.71
N TYR A 440 10.23 -12.72 35.98
CA TYR A 440 9.11 -12.67 36.94
C TYR A 440 9.05 -11.30 37.61
N ASP A 441 7.85 -10.69 37.68
CA ASP A 441 7.59 -9.47 38.44
C ASP A 441 7.58 -9.73 39.97
N LEU A 442 8.71 -10.13 40.50
CA LEU A 442 8.87 -10.43 41.94
C LEU A 442 8.68 -9.16 42.80
N GLY A 443 8.96 -7.97 42.27
CA GLY A 443 8.80 -6.70 42.99
C GLY A 443 7.36 -6.45 43.42
N SER A 444 6.39 -6.99 42.70
CA SER A 444 4.97 -6.88 43.03
C SER A 444 4.49 -7.85 44.10
N VAL A 445 5.25 -8.91 44.39
CA VAL A 445 4.86 -10.00 45.30
C VAL A 445 5.73 -10.02 46.55
N LYS A 446 7.07 -9.93 46.45
CA LYS A 446 8.02 -10.02 47.58
C LYS A 446 7.67 -9.13 48.78
N PRO A 447 7.27 -7.84 48.62
CA PRO A 447 6.98 -7.00 49.79
C PRO A 447 5.79 -7.47 50.65
N LYS A 448 4.92 -8.32 50.09
CA LYS A 448 3.74 -8.87 50.75
C LYS A 448 3.79 -10.39 50.88
N TRP A 449 4.94 -11.02 50.64
CA TRP A 449 5.12 -12.45 50.74
C TRP A 449 5.26 -12.85 52.21
N THR A 450 4.55 -13.92 52.63
CA THR A 450 4.56 -14.45 54.02
C THR A 450 4.64 -15.97 54.03
N ASN A 451 4.99 -16.54 55.16
CA ASN A 451 5.04 -18.00 55.36
C ASN A 451 3.67 -18.66 55.19
N GLU A 452 2.59 -17.93 55.52
CA GLU A 452 1.22 -18.44 55.31
C GLU A 452 0.91 -18.60 53.82
N LYS A 453 1.36 -17.65 52.99
CA LYS A 453 1.22 -17.73 51.53
C LYS A 453 2.10 -18.85 50.94
N GLU A 454 3.31 -19.02 51.44
CA GLU A 454 4.16 -20.16 51.04
C GLU A 454 3.46 -21.48 51.36
N SER A 455 2.96 -21.66 52.59
CA SER A 455 2.21 -22.83 53.01
C SER A 455 0.94 -23.05 52.17
N PHE A 456 0.27 -21.97 51.77
CA PHE A 456 -0.89 -22.04 50.89
C PHE A 456 -0.51 -22.66 49.54
N PHE A 457 0.54 -22.17 48.87
CA PHE A 457 0.91 -22.67 47.53
C PHE A 457 1.48 -24.10 47.57
N ILE A 458 2.16 -24.50 48.65
CA ILE A 458 2.56 -25.88 48.85
C ILE A 458 1.32 -26.81 48.97
N ALA A 459 0.32 -26.38 49.74
CA ALA A 459 -0.93 -27.13 49.92
C ALA A 459 -1.75 -27.16 48.62
N TYR A 460 -1.81 -26.03 47.89
CA TYR A 460 -2.51 -25.97 46.62
C TYR A 460 -1.88 -26.89 45.57
N GLY A 461 -0.55 -26.98 45.49
CA GLY A 461 0.16 -27.95 44.65
C GLY A 461 -0.21 -29.40 44.99
N ALA A 462 -0.39 -29.72 46.28
CA ALA A 462 -0.85 -31.04 46.68
C ALA A 462 -2.31 -31.34 46.24
N ILE A 463 -3.21 -30.33 46.33
CA ILE A 463 -4.59 -30.46 45.83
C ILE A 463 -4.59 -30.70 44.33
N LEU A 464 -3.79 -29.93 43.56
CA LEU A 464 -3.68 -30.09 42.11
C LEU A 464 -3.23 -31.49 41.69
N ASN A 465 -2.39 -32.17 42.50
CA ASN A 465 -1.95 -33.54 42.20
C ASN A 465 -3.11 -34.55 42.22
N VAL A 466 -4.10 -34.37 43.09
CA VAL A 466 -5.19 -35.32 43.29
C VAL A 466 -6.51 -34.94 42.66
N ILE A 467 -6.65 -33.69 42.20
CA ILE A 467 -7.88 -33.20 41.54
C ILE A 467 -8.12 -33.98 40.24
N THR A 468 -9.34 -34.46 40.06
CA THR A 468 -9.76 -35.24 38.89
C THR A 468 -10.35 -34.37 37.77
N ASP A 469 -11.09 -33.34 38.13
CA ASP A 469 -11.62 -32.34 37.20
C ASP A 469 -10.69 -31.12 37.14
N TYR A 470 -9.88 -31.00 36.08
CA TYR A 470 -8.90 -29.92 35.89
C TYR A 470 -9.49 -28.76 35.07
N SER A 471 -10.81 -28.56 35.10
CA SER A 471 -11.48 -27.44 34.51
C SER A 471 -11.25 -26.13 35.28
N ALA A 472 -11.26 -24.98 34.62
CA ALA A 472 -11.07 -23.69 35.26
C ALA A 472 -12.06 -23.42 36.42
N PRO A 473 -13.36 -23.76 36.34
CA PRO A 473 -14.28 -23.63 37.46
C PRO A 473 -13.91 -24.50 38.67
N SER A 474 -13.49 -25.76 38.43
CA SER A 474 -13.10 -26.69 39.51
C SER A 474 -11.82 -26.18 40.20
N LEU A 475 -10.84 -25.69 39.43
CA LEU A 475 -9.61 -25.08 39.95
C LEU A 475 -9.90 -23.83 40.79
N GLU A 476 -10.83 -23.00 40.36
CA GLU A 476 -11.23 -21.78 41.08
C GLU A 476 -11.90 -22.14 42.43
N VAL A 477 -12.81 -23.10 42.42
CA VAL A 477 -13.49 -23.57 43.65
C VAL A 477 -12.48 -24.13 44.67
N SER A 478 -11.57 -24.99 44.22
CA SER A 478 -10.56 -25.60 45.11
C SER A 478 -9.59 -24.56 45.68
N PHE A 479 -9.17 -23.55 44.86
CA PHE A 479 -8.31 -22.46 45.29
C PHE A 479 -8.96 -21.59 46.36
N LYS A 480 -10.24 -21.20 46.12
CA LYS A 480 -11.00 -20.34 47.05
C LYS A 480 -11.27 -21.08 48.39
N ALA A 481 -11.65 -22.35 48.32
CA ALA A 481 -11.88 -23.16 49.53
C ALA A 481 -10.61 -23.29 50.38
N LEU A 482 -9.45 -23.53 49.78
CA LEU A 482 -8.17 -23.55 50.49
C LEU A 482 -7.81 -22.19 51.08
N ALA A 483 -8.08 -21.06 50.36
CA ALA A 483 -7.82 -19.73 50.88
C ALA A 483 -8.67 -19.42 52.12
N GLU A 484 -9.95 -19.82 52.12
CA GLU A 484 -10.85 -19.71 53.27
C GLU A 484 -10.37 -20.59 54.43
N GLU A 485 -10.02 -21.85 54.19
CA GLU A 485 -9.47 -22.78 55.21
C GLU A 485 -8.23 -22.21 55.90
N LYS A 486 -7.34 -21.57 55.11
CA LYS A 486 -6.11 -20.92 55.62
C LYS A 486 -6.30 -19.54 56.17
N GLY A 487 -7.52 -18.99 56.18
CA GLY A 487 -7.80 -17.63 56.63
C GLY A 487 -7.18 -16.52 55.79
N LEU A 488 -6.87 -16.77 54.50
CA LEU A 488 -6.27 -15.85 53.59
C LEU A 488 -7.32 -15.18 52.68
N LYS A 489 -7.14 -13.91 52.39
CA LYS A 489 -7.98 -13.26 51.37
C LYS A 489 -7.58 -13.79 50.00
N VAL A 490 -8.56 -14.18 49.19
CA VAL A 490 -8.32 -14.70 47.82
C VAL A 490 -7.47 -13.71 46.97
N GLY A 491 -7.70 -12.40 47.07
CA GLY A 491 -6.92 -11.38 46.38
C GLY A 491 -5.43 -11.37 46.73
N ASP A 492 -5.07 -11.79 47.98
CA ASP A 492 -3.68 -11.79 48.45
C ASP A 492 -2.85 -12.94 47.88
N VAL A 493 -3.51 -14.01 47.40
CA VAL A 493 -2.88 -15.21 46.80
C VAL A 493 -3.08 -15.25 45.27
N MET A 494 -4.06 -14.53 44.72
CA MET A 494 -4.37 -14.53 43.30
C MET A 494 -3.25 -13.88 42.45
N LEU A 495 -2.70 -12.75 42.88
CA LEU A 495 -1.61 -12.07 42.17
C LEU A 495 -0.30 -12.89 42.17
N PRO A 496 0.16 -13.43 43.30
CA PRO A 496 1.27 -14.39 43.31
C PRO A 496 1.07 -15.58 42.39
N PHE A 497 -0.12 -16.20 42.40
CA PHE A 497 -0.44 -17.30 41.50
C PHE A 497 -0.28 -16.92 40.02
N ARG A 498 -0.84 -15.78 39.63
CA ARG A 498 -0.69 -15.25 38.26
C ARG A 498 0.77 -15.06 37.88
N ILE A 499 1.57 -14.43 38.76
CA ILE A 499 3.00 -14.20 38.49
C ILE A 499 3.75 -15.50 38.38
N MET A 500 3.44 -16.51 39.20
CA MET A 500 4.02 -17.86 39.08
C MET A 500 3.71 -18.49 37.74
N LEU A 501 2.50 -18.29 37.19
CA LEU A 501 2.09 -18.90 35.92
C LEU A 501 2.63 -18.19 34.70
N VAL A 502 2.61 -16.85 34.68
CA VAL A 502 2.87 -16.06 33.46
C VAL A 502 4.05 -15.08 33.58
N GLY A 503 4.70 -15.00 34.73
CA GLY A 503 5.80 -14.07 34.99
C GLY A 503 5.37 -12.63 35.32
N GLY A 504 4.12 -12.23 35.04
CA GLY A 504 3.66 -10.84 35.15
C GLY A 504 2.19 -10.69 35.58
N LYS A 505 1.70 -9.43 35.53
CA LYS A 505 0.32 -9.05 35.92
C LYS A 505 -0.67 -9.08 34.76
N PHE A 506 -0.35 -9.66 33.66
CA PHE A 506 -1.13 -9.69 32.43
C PHE A 506 -1.79 -11.06 32.19
N GLY A 507 -2.53 -11.16 31.09
CA GLY A 507 -3.17 -12.38 30.64
C GLY A 507 -4.64 -12.52 31.06
N PRO A 508 -5.33 -13.58 30.61
CA PRO A 508 -6.75 -13.87 30.91
C PRO A 508 -6.96 -14.34 32.35
N ALA A 509 -8.11 -14.94 32.64
CA ALA A 509 -8.40 -15.49 33.98
C ALA A 509 -7.38 -16.57 34.34
N VAL A 510 -6.83 -16.49 35.57
CA VAL A 510 -5.70 -17.32 35.98
C VAL A 510 -6.01 -18.82 35.98
N PHE A 511 -7.27 -19.18 36.24
CA PHE A 511 -7.70 -20.60 36.25
C PHE A 511 -7.87 -21.15 34.81
N GLU A 512 -8.25 -20.30 33.85
CA GLU A 512 -8.23 -20.64 32.42
C GLU A 512 -6.79 -20.90 31.94
N ILE A 513 -5.85 -20.03 32.37
CA ILE A 513 -4.42 -20.22 32.12
C ILE A 513 -3.96 -21.57 32.70
N SER A 514 -4.25 -21.85 33.98
CA SER A 514 -3.86 -23.09 34.65
C SER A 514 -4.46 -24.32 33.96
N SER A 515 -5.74 -24.26 33.58
CA SER A 515 -6.43 -25.33 32.87
C SER A 515 -5.76 -25.67 31.53
N LEU A 516 -5.37 -24.66 30.73
CA LEU A 516 -4.71 -24.84 29.43
C LEU A 516 -3.23 -25.22 29.55
N LEU A 517 -2.52 -24.80 30.61
CA LEU A 517 -1.16 -25.24 30.89
C LEU A 517 -1.14 -26.73 31.27
N GLY A 518 -2.22 -27.23 31.87
CA GLY A 518 -2.30 -28.57 32.40
C GLY A 518 -1.69 -28.70 33.81
N LYS A 519 -1.96 -29.86 34.43
CA LYS A 519 -1.63 -30.15 35.82
C LYS A 519 -0.13 -30.04 36.09
N ASP A 520 0.67 -30.77 35.33
CA ASP A 520 2.10 -30.92 35.61
C ASP A 520 2.84 -29.59 35.45
N GLU A 521 2.55 -28.83 34.37
CA GLU A 521 3.19 -27.56 34.14
C GLU A 521 2.75 -26.50 35.18
N THR A 522 1.48 -26.50 35.59
CA THR A 522 1.01 -25.59 36.65
C THR A 522 1.74 -25.87 37.98
N ILE A 523 1.89 -27.14 38.36
CA ILE A 523 2.62 -27.52 39.58
C ILE A 523 4.10 -27.10 39.48
N ASN A 524 4.75 -27.37 38.34
CA ASN A 524 6.14 -26.96 38.09
C ASN A 524 6.32 -25.45 38.27
N ARG A 525 5.41 -24.64 37.73
CA ARG A 525 5.47 -23.17 37.84
C ARG A 525 5.24 -22.67 39.25
N ILE A 526 4.36 -23.32 40.02
CA ILE A 526 4.19 -23.02 41.44
C ILE A 526 5.50 -23.32 42.19
N GLN A 527 6.14 -24.47 41.97
CA GLN A 527 7.40 -24.84 42.62
C GLN A 527 8.54 -23.88 42.27
N ASN A 528 8.65 -23.50 40.96
CA ASN A 528 9.63 -22.50 40.52
C ASN A 528 9.39 -21.16 41.19
N GLY A 529 8.13 -20.69 41.22
CA GLY A 529 7.74 -19.44 41.89
C GLY A 529 8.05 -19.45 43.39
N LEU A 530 7.78 -20.55 44.08
CA LEU A 530 8.16 -20.72 45.49
C LEU A 530 9.65 -20.61 45.70
N ASN A 531 10.48 -21.23 44.84
CA ASN A 531 11.93 -21.13 44.91
C ASN A 531 12.44 -19.70 44.73
N LEU A 532 11.85 -18.94 43.80
CA LEU A 532 12.21 -17.52 43.52
C LEU A 532 11.78 -16.56 44.64
N LEU A 533 10.76 -16.93 45.42
CA LEU A 533 10.21 -16.11 46.50
C LEU A 533 10.81 -16.42 47.87
N LYS A 534 11.50 -17.55 48.03
CA LYS A 534 12.24 -17.92 49.27
C LYS A 534 13.45 -17.05 49.57
N HIS A 535 13.94 -16.31 48.60
CA HIS A 535 15.09 -15.38 48.69
C HIS A 535 14.62 -13.94 48.42
#